data_782140819cfae9f9ff20cb91713cd63d
#
_entry.id   782140819cfae9f9ff20cb91713cd63d
#
_cell.length_a   1.000
_cell.length_b   1.000
_cell.length_c   1.000
_cell.angle_alpha   90.00
_cell.angle_beta   90.00
_cell.angle_gamma   90.00
#
_symmetry.space_group_name_H-M   'P 1'
#
loop_
_entity.id
_entity.type
_entity.pdbx_description
1 polymer ?
#
loop_
_entity_poly.entity_id
_entity_poly.type
_entity_poly.pdbx_seq_one_letter_code
_entity_poly.pdbx_strand_id
1 'polypeptide(L)'
;MSEKLSSISLRAIEILFYALFFSVPLVFAGNTSELFEFNKMWITFAITIAIAFFWTVRIIAEKSLVIKRTPLDIPIALFVLAQIASTVISLDPHTSLWGYYSRFNGGLLSILCYVFLYYAFVSNLNSAKIVKNIFLVSLASAFIVVLWALPSHFGKDPTCLIFRGAFDVSCWTADFQPKVRIFGTLG
;
A
#
# COMPACT_ATOMS: atom_id res chain seq x y z
N MET A 1 -11.24 31.52 -5.74
CA MET A 1 -9.89 30.91 -5.48
C MET A 1 -10.02 29.62 -4.67
N SER A 2 -10.87 29.57 -3.65
CA SER A 2 -11.08 28.37 -2.82
C SER A 2 -11.65 27.17 -3.59
N GLU A 3 -12.65 27.34 -4.44
CA GLU A 3 -13.23 26.25 -5.24
C GLU A 3 -12.22 25.60 -6.20
N LYS A 4 -11.38 26.42 -6.84
CA LYS A 4 -10.32 25.90 -7.72
C LYS A 4 -9.31 25.07 -6.94
N LEU A 5 -8.95 25.53 -5.74
CA LEU A 5 -8.02 24.80 -4.85
C LEU A 5 -8.61 23.49 -4.38
N SER A 6 -9.89 23.46 -3.98
CA SER A 6 -10.59 22.23 -3.61
C SER A 6 -10.65 21.22 -4.76
N SER A 7 -10.97 21.68 -5.98
CA SER A 7 -11.02 20.82 -7.17
C SER A 7 -9.65 20.22 -7.52
N ILE A 8 -8.58 21.02 -7.43
CA ILE A 8 -7.20 20.53 -7.64
C ILE A 8 -6.83 19.49 -6.58
N SER A 9 -7.12 19.76 -5.30
CA SER A 9 -6.82 18.85 -4.22
C SER A 9 -7.58 17.51 -4.37
N LEU A 10 -8.86 17.56 -4.76
CA LEU A 10 -9.64 16.35 -5.02
C LEU A 10 -9.05 15.51 -6.15
N ARG A 11 -8.64 16.17 -7.25
CA ARG A 11 -8.00 15.49 -8.37
C ARG A 11 -6.64 14.91 -8.01
N ALA A 12 -5.87 15.60 -7.17
CA ALA A 12 -4.60 15.09 -6.64
C ALA A 12 -4.82 13.82 -5.78
N ILE A 13 -5.83 13.82 -4.90
CA ILE A 13 -6.20 12.65 -4.10
C ILE A 13 -6.58 11.48 -5.01
N GLU A 14 -7.38 11.71 -6.05
CA GLU A 14 -7.77 10.67 -7.01
C GLU A 14 -6.54 10.05 -7.71
N ILE A 15 -5.62 10.89 -8.19
CA ILE A 15 -4.37 10.43 -8.84
C ILE A 15 -3.50 9.65 -7.87
N LEU A 16 -3.38 10.10 -6.61
CA LEU A 16 -2.61 9.41 -5.58
C LEU A 16 -3.20 8.02 -5.25
N PHE A 17 -4.51 7.85 -5.26
CA PHE A 17 -5.12 6.53 -5.14
C PHE A 17 -4.85 5.65 -6.36
N TYR A 18 -4.89 6.18 -7.59
CA TYR A 18 -4.44 5.41 -8.76
C TYR A 18 -2.98 5.00 -8.63
N ALA A 19 -2.11 5.91 -8.22
CA ALA A 19 -0.69 5.61 -7.99
C ALA A 19 -0.50 4.54 -6.91
N LEU A 20 -1.25 4.61 -5.80
CA LEU A 20 -1.20 3.62 -4.72
C LEU A 20 -1.53 2.21 -5.23
N PHE A 21 -2.70 2.06 -5.85
CA PHE A 21 -3.17 0.76 -6.33
C PHE A 21 -2.36 0.21 -7.50
N PHE A 22 -1.72 1.07 -8.28
CA PHE A 22 -0.84 0.65 -9.37
C PHE A 22 0.56 0.28 -8.87
N SER A 23 1.21 1.16 -8.09
CA SER A 23 2.63 1.02 -7.79
C SER A 23 2.93 0.03 -6.68
N VAL A 24 2.11 -0.02 -5.61
CA VAL A 24 2.40 -0.87 -4.44
C VAL A 24 2.59 -2.35 -4.79
N PRO A 25 1.75 -2.98 -5.65
CA PRO A 25 1.99 -4.37 -6.03
C PRO A 25 3.26 -4.59 -6.84
N LEU A 26 3.73 -3.57 -7.58
CA LEU A 26 4.84 -3.68 -8.52
C LEU A 26 6.20 -3.37 -7.91
N VAL A 27 6.25 -2.58 -6.83
CA VAL A 27 7.51 -2.09 -6.28
C VAL A 27 8.24 -3.18 -5.51
N PHE A 28 9.53 -3.31 -5.84
CA PHE A 28 10.53 -4.05 -5.08
C PHE A 28 11.90 -3.38 -5.31
N ALA A 29 12.84 -3.53 -4.36
CA ALA A 29 14.17 -2.96 -4.50
C ALA A 29 15.20 -3.85 -3.80
N GLY A 30 16.35 -4.08 -4.45
CA GLY A 30 17.40 -4.98 -3.99
C GLY A 30 18.45 -4.35 -3.08
N ASN A 31 18.39 -3.05 -2.87
CA ASN A 31 19.31 -2.29 -2.04
C ASN A 31 18.82 -2.04 -0.61
N THR A 32 17.72 -2.68 -0.23
CA THR A 32 17.11 -2.61 1.10
C THR A 32 17.28 -3.94 1.85
N SER A 33 17.11 -3.92 3.18
CA SER A 33 17.22 -5.10 4.03
C SER A 33 16.18 -6.18 3.72
N GLU A 34 15.08 -5.81 3.09
CA GLU A 34 14.01 -6.68 2.64
C GLU A 34 13.52 -6.23 1.26
N LEU A 35 13.42 -7.18 0.33
CA LEU A 35 13.20 -6.93 -1.09
C LEU A 35 11.80 -6.40 -1.42
N PHE A 36 10.78 -6.86 -0.73
CA PHE A 36 9.39 -6.70 -1.13
C PHE A 36 8.57 -5.79 -0.21
N GLU A 37 8.31 -6.23 1.01
CA GLU A 37 7.33 -5.58 1.89
C GLU A 37 7.79 -4.21 2.41
N PHE A 38 9.09 -4.07 2.74
CA PHE A 38 9.67 -2.82 3.23
C PHE A 38 9.42 -1.66 2.25
N ASN A 39 9.75 -1.87 0.98
CA ASN A 39 9.62 -0.84 -0.05
C ASN A 39 8.15 -0.47 -0.31
N LYS A 40 7.26 -1.47 -0.31
CA LYS A 40 5.81 -1.25 -0.46
C LYS A 40 5.23 -0.43 0.69
N MET A 41 5.67 -0.73 1.92
CA MET A 41 5.20 0.01 3.10
C MET A 41 5.65 1.47 3.06
N TRP A 42 6.90 1.74 2.70
CA TRP A 42 7.40 3.12 2.61
C TRP A 42 6.67 3.93 1.54
N ILE A 43 6.40 3.35 0.37
CA ILE A 43 5.58 4.01 -0.67
C ILE A 43 4.16 4.24 -0.16
N THR A 44 3.57 3.26 0.52
CA THR A 44 2.24 3.41 1.11
C THR A 44 2.22 4.57 2.11
N PHE A 45 3.19 4.68 3.01
CA PHE A 45 3.30 5.80 3.94
C PHE A 45 3.48 7.15 3.22
N ALA A 46 4.37 7.21 2.22
CA ALA A 46 4.61 8.45 1.47
C ALA A 46 3.33 8.93 0.75
N ILE A 47 2.63 8.02 0.06
CA ILE A 47 1.38 8.35 -0.61
C ILE A 47 0.29 8.73 0.42
N THR A 48 0.23 8.07 1.56
CA THR A 48 -0.72 8.39 2.64
C THR A 48 -0.49 9.80 3.18
N ILE A 49 0.77 10.19 3.40
CA ILE A 49 1.13 11.56 3.83
C ILE A 49 0.72 12.58 2.77
N ALA A 50 0.96 12.28 1.49
CA ALA A 50 0.54 13.16 0.38
C ALA A 50 -0.99 13.29 0.31
N ILE A 51 -1.74 12.19 0.48
CA ILE A 51 -3.20 12.22 0.54
C ILE A 51 -3.68 13.06 1.74
N ALA A 52 -3.06 12.88 2.92
CA ALA A 52 -3.38 13.66 4.11
C ALA A 52 -3.15 15.16 3.89
N PHE A 53 -2.06 15.52 3.23
CA PHE A 53 -1.75 16.90 2.88
C PHE A 53 -2.85 17.49 1.96
N PHE A 54 -3.17 16.84 0.84
CA PHE A 54 -4.17 17.36 -0.08
C PHE A 54 -5.59 17.34 0.51
N TRP A 55 -5.92 16.38 1.36
CA TRP A 55 -7.19 16.37 2.06
C TRP A 55 -7.28 17.54 3.06
N THR A 56 -6.22 17.82 3.80
CA THR A 56 -6.14 19.00 4.69
C THR A 56 -6.29 20.31 3.91
N VAL A 57 -5.60 20.46 2.79
CA VAL A 57 -5.76 21.64 1.89
C VAL A 57 -7.19 21.79 1.42
N ARG A 58 -7.85 20.69 1.07
CA ARG A 58 -9.26 20.67 0.68
C ARG A 58 -10.19 21.13 1.81
N ILE A 59 -9.99 20.60 3.04
CA ILE A 59 -10.77 20.98 4.22
C ILE A 59 -10.65 22.49 4.48
N ILE A 60 -9.44 23.04 4.40
CA ILE A 60 -9.20 24.48 4.56
C ILE A 60 -9.90 25.29 3.47
N ALA A 61 -9.85 24.84 2.21
CA ALA A 61 -10.48 25.51 1.09
C ALA A 61 -12.01 25.51 1.18
N GLU A 62 -12.61 24.39 1.61
CA GLU A 62 -14.05 24.22 1.74
C GLU A 62 -14.59 24.72 3.08
N LYS A 63 -13.69 25.01 4.05
CA LYS A 63 -14.06 25.38 5.44
C LYS A 63 -14.98 24.36 6.12
N SER A 64 -14.94 23.11 5.69
CA SER A 64 -15.78 22.03 6.18
C SER A 64 -15.00 20.72 6.20
N LEU A 65 -15.07 20.02 7.31
CA LEU A 65 -14.56 18.65 7.43
C LEU A 65 -15.72 17.68 7.22
N VAL A 66 -15.79 17.05 6.07
CA VAL A 66 -16.78 16.03 5.77
C VAL A 66 -16.11 14.66 5.84
N ILE A 67 -16.39 13.91 6.91
CA ILE A 67 -16.03 12.49 7.02
C ILE A 67 -17.31 11.69 6.77
N LYS A 68 -17.30 10.88 5.72
CA LYS A 68 -18.45 10.06 5.36
C LYS A 68 -18.56 8.87 6.32
N ARG A 69 -19.71 8.75 6.97
CA ARG A 69 -20.01 7.60 7.82
C ARG A 69 -20.30 6.35 6.99
N THR A 70 -19.86 5.21 7.50
CA THR A 70 -20.05 3.91 6.86
C THR A 70 -20.57 2.89 7.88
N PRO A 71 -21.19 1.79 7.43
CA PRO A 71 -21.59 0.71 8.34
C PRO A 71 -20.40 0.05 9.06
N LEU A 72 -19.18 0.27 8.57
CA LEU A 72 -17.95 -0.30 9.14
C LEU A 72 -17.31 0.57 10.24
N ASP A 73 -17.87 1.74 10.55
CA ASP A 73 -17.29 2.67 11.53
C ASP A 73 -17.11 2.01 12.90
N ILE A 74 -18.14 1.29 13.39
CA ILE A 74 -18.10 0.62 14.69
C ILE A 74 -17.10 -0.54 14.67
N PRO A 75 -17.13 -1.50 13.71
CA PRO A 75 -16.13 -2.54 13.62
C PRO A 75 -14.70 -2.02 13.52
N ILE A 76 -14.46 -0.99 12.70
CA ILE A 76 -13.12 -0.38 12.57
C ILE A 76 -12.68 0.25 13.89
N ALA A 77 -13.55 1.01 14.55
CA ALA A 77 -13.23 1.62 15.84
C ALA A 77 -12.87 0.56 16.89
N LEU A 78 -13.66 -0.50 17.01
CA LEU A 78 -13.39 -1.60 17.94
C LEU A 78 -12.06 -2.31 17.61
N PHE A 79 -11.79 -2.54 16.32
CA PHE A 79 -10.54 -3.13 15.88
C PHE A 79 -9.34 -2.26 16.25
N VAL A 80 -9.39 -0.94 15.96
CA VAL A 80 -8.33 0.00 16.33
C VAL A 80 -8.12 0.06 17.84
N LEU A 81 -9.20 0.10 18.62
CA LEU A 81 -9.10 0.07 20.09
C LEU A 81 -8.43 -1.20 20.60
N ALA A 82 -8.78 -2.36 20.04
CA ALA A 82 -8.14 -3.62 20.38
C ALA A 82 -6.64 -3.62 20.02
N GLN A 83 -6.26 -3.06 18.87
CA GLN A 83 -4.86 -2.94 18.47
C GLN A 83 -4.08 -1.97 19.38
N ILE A 84 -4.67 -0.84 19.76
CA ILE A 84 -4.06 0.09 20.72
C ILE A 84 -3.85 -0.60 22.07
N ALA A 85 -4.88 -1.26 22.60
CA ALA A 85 -4.79 -2.00 23.86
C ALA A 85 -3.70 -3.09 23.80
N SER A 86 -3.68 -3.88 22.74
CA SER A 86 -2.65 -4.90 22.51
C SER A 86 -1.25 -4.31 22.46
N THR A 87 -1.07 -3.16 21.81
CA THR A 87 0.23 -2.48 21.72
C THR A 87 0.72 -1.98 23.10
N VAL A 88 -0.20 -1.44 23.90
CA VAL A 88 0.14 -0.92 25.24
C VAL A 88 0.56 -2.03 26.20
N ILE A 89 -0.07 -3.20 26.14
CA ILE A 89 0.23 -4.35 27.02
C ILE A 89 1.23 -5.33 26.39
N SER A 90 1.82 -4.98 25.25
CA SER A 90 2.77 -5.82 24.53
C SER A 90 4.08 -6.00 25.30
N LEU A 91 4.67 -7.19 25.18
CA LEU A 91 6.03 -7.46 25.67
C LEU A 91 7.10 -6.71 24.87
N ASP A 92 6.83 -6.43 23.60
CA ASP A 92 7.68 -5.59 22.74
C ASP A 92 6.83 -4.47 22.11
N PRO A 93 6.71 -3.31 22.81
CA PRO A 93 5.95 -2.17 22.31
C PRO A 93 6.52 -1.58 21.01
N HIS A 94 7.83 -1.69 20.78
CA HIS A 94 8.46 -1.18 19.58
C HIS A 94 7.97 -1.95 18.34
N THR A 95 8.05 -3.27 18.36
CA THR A 95 7.57 -4.11 17.25
C THR A 95 6.05 -4.01 17.10
N SER A 96 5.29 -3.90 18.19
CA SER A 96 3.84 -3.72 18.13
C SER A 96 3.42 -2.38 17.53
N LEU A 97 4.23 -1.33 17.68
CA LEU A 97 3.97 -0.01 17.11
C LEU A 97 4.40 0.06 15.64
N TRP A 98 5.65 -0.30 15.35
CA TRP A 98 6.28 -0.11 14.04
C TRP A 98 6.05 -1.29 13.08
N GLY A 99 5.71 -2.46 13.61
CA GLY A 99 5.63 -3.70 12.85
C GLY A 99 6.94 -4.48 12.87
N TYR A 100 6.95 -5.57 12.13
CA TYR A 100 8.11 -6.45 12.08
C TYR A 100 9.34 -5.71 11.56
N TYR A 101 10.46 -5.90 12.22
CA TYR A 101 11.71 -5.12 12.08
C TYR A 101 12.16 -4.86 10.63
N SER A 102 12.06 -5.85 9.74
CA SER A 102 12.51 -5.69 8.35
C SER A 102 11.42 -5.20 7.39
N ARG A 103 10.15 -5.17 7.80
CA ARG A 103 9.00 -4.99 6.90
C ARG A 103 8.20 -3.73 7.19
N PHE A 104 8.23 -3.25 8.43
CA PHE A 104 7.43 -2.11 8.90
C PHE A 104 5.92 -2.26 8.64
N ASN A 105 5.45 -3.51 8.60
CA ASN A 105 4.06 -3.87 8.38
C ASN A 105 3.53 -4.68 9.56
N GLY A 106 2.21 -4.65 9.77
CA GLY A 106 1.54 -5.38 10.86
C GLY A 106 1.58 -4.69 12.22
N GLY A 107 2.26 -3.54 12.38
CA GLY A 107 2.21 -2.72 13.60
C GLY A 107 1.02 -1.76 13.61
N LEU A 108 0.78 -1.14 14.78
CA LEU A 108 -0.29 -0.16 14.96
C LEU A 108 -0.22 0.98 13.95
N LEU A 109 0.99 1.46 13.60
CA LEU A 109 1.16 2.54 12.63
C LEU A 109 0.65 2.17 11.24
N SER A 110 0.94 0.97 10.75
CA SER A 110 0.43 0.49 9.45
C SER A 110 -1.08 0.35 9.45
N ILE A 111 -1.66 -0.12 10.56
CA ILE A 111 -3.12 -0.24 10.71
C ILE A 111 -3.79 1.14 10.67
N LEU A 112 -3.25 2.11 11.41
CA LEU A 112 -3.76 3.49 11.38
C LEU A 112 -3.65 4.11 9.99
N CYS A 113 -2.55 3.83 9.27
CA CYS A 113 -2.38 4.24 7.88
C CYS A 113 -3.49 3.67 6.98
N TYR A 114 -3.80 2.38 7.08
CA TYR A 114 -4.88 1.75 6.29
C TYR A 114 -6.26 2.28 6.64
N VAL A 115 -6.53 2.50 7.92
CA VAL A 115 -7.81 3.11 8.38
C VAL A 115 -7.94 4.54 7.86
N PHE A 116 -6.86 5.32 7.90
CA PHE A 116 -6.84 6.65 7.32
C PHE A 116 -7.13 6.62 5.81
N LEU A 117 -6.45 5.75 5.06
CA LEU A 117 -6.68 5.57 3.62
C LEU A 117 -8.12 5.17 3.32
N TYR A 118 -8.71 4.28 4.12
CA TYR A 118 -10.12 3.92 3.98
C TYR A 118 -11.03 5.15 4.10
N TYR A 119 -10.90 5.95 5.17
CA TYR A 119 -11.73 7.15 5.35
C TYR A 119 -11.44 8.23 4.31
N ALA A 120 -10.18 8.40 3.91
CA ALA A 120 -9.81 9.30 2.81
C ALA A 120 -10.49 8.88 1.49
N PHE A 121 -10.51 7.58 1.20
CA PHE A 121 -11.16 7.03 0.01
C PHE A 121 -12.66 7.28 0.02
N VAL A 122 -13.38 6.83 1.05
CA VAL A 122 -14.85 6.93 1.10
C VAL A 122 -15.36 8.36 1.24
N SER A 123 -14.55 9.26 1.81
CA SER A 123 -14.94 10.68 1.97
C SER A 123 -14.69 11.51 0.73
N ASN A 124 -13.70 11.18 -0.09
CA ASN A 124 -13.30 11.99 -1.24
C ASN A 124 -13.72 11.39 -2.59
N LEU A 125 -13.78 10.06 -2.72
CA LEU A 125 -13.99 9.39 -4.00
C LEU A 125 -15.38 8.76 -4.10
N ASN A 126 -16.40 9.60 -4.34
CA ASN A 126 -17.80 9.17 -4.32
C ASN A 126 -18.36 8.77 -5.71
N SER A 127 -17.58 8.87 -6.79
CA SER A 127 -18.04 8.56 -8.13
C SER A 127 -17.86 7.09 -8.47
N ALA A 128 -18.91 6.41 -8.92
CA ALA A 128 -18.84 5.03 -9.42
C ALA A 128 -17.82 4.88 -10.56
N LYS A 129 -17.64 5.93 -11.38
CA LYS A 129 -16.62 5.93 -12.44
C LYS A 129 -15.22 5.87 -11.87
N ILE A 130 -14.93 6.64 -10.82
CA ILE A 130 -13.61 6.66 -10.16
C ILE A 130 -13.33 5.28 -9.54
N VAL A 131 -14.29 4.72 -8.82
CA VAL A 131 -14.17 3.38 -8.22
C VAL A 131 -13.90 2.32 -9.29
N LYS A 132 -14.65 2.35 -10.40
CA LYS A 132 -14.40 1.45 -11.54
C LYS A 132 -12.99 1.62 -12.11
N ASN A 133 -12.51 2.84 -12.28
CA ASN A 133 -11.18 3.11 -12.81
C ASN A 133 -10.09 2.60 -11.86
N ILE A 134 -10.23 2.79 -10.54
CA ILE A 134 -9.31 2.25 -9.54
C ILE A 134 -9.27 0.72 -9.62
N PHE A 135 -10.42 0.08 -9.76
CA PHE A 135 -10.48 -1.37 -9.94
C PHE A 135 -9.76 -1.83 -11.21
N LEU A 136 -9.96 -1.13 -12.33
CA LEU A 136 -9.24 -1.42 -13.59
C LEU A 136 -7.73 -1.22 -13.45
N VAL A 137 -7.29 -0.17 -12.75
CA VAL A 137 -5.87 0.08 -12.48
C VAL A 137 -5.28 -1.04 -11.61
N SER A 138 -6.01 -1.49 -10.60
CA SER A 138 -5.60 -2.63 -9.75
C SER A 138 -5.48 -3.93 -10.57
N LEU A 139 -6.43 -4.19 -11.46
CA LEU A 139 -6.37 -5.36 -12.36
C LEU A 139 -5.19 -5.28 -13.33
N ALA A 140 -4.90 -4.09 -13.88
CA ALA A 140 -3.75 -3.88 -14.75
C ALA A 140 -2.43 -4.13 -13.99
N SER A 141 -2.31 -3.62 -12.77
CA SER A 141 -1.15 -3.90 -11.89
C SER A 141 -1.01 -5.39 -11.60
N ALA A 142 -2.10 -6.07 -11.21
CA ALA A 142 -2.10 -7.50 -10.95
C ALA A 142 -1.70 -8.31 -12.21
N PHE A 143 -2.18 -7.91 -13.38
CA PHE A 143 -1.79 -8.54 -14.65
C PHE A 143 -0.29 -8.41 -14.91
N ILE A 144 0.30 -7.23 -14.68
CA ILE A 144 1.75 -7.03 -14.81
C ILE A 144 2.51 -7.93 -13.82
N VAL A 145 2.06 -8.05 -12.57
CA VAL A 145 2.65 -8.95 -11.57
C VAL A 145 2.64 -10.39 -12.06
N VAL A 146 1.52 -10.85 -12.62
CA VAL A 146 1.42 -12.22 -13.18
C VAL A 146 2.36 -12.40 -14.36
N LEU A 147 2.43 -11.45 -15.29
CA LEU A 147 3.37 -11.51 -16.42
C LEU A 147 4.83 -11.53 -15.96
N TRP A 148 5.14 -10.79 -14.90
CA TRP A 148 6.50 -10.80 -14.30
C TRP A 148 6.82 -12.14 -13.64
N ALA A 149 5.86 -12.74 -12.94
CA ALA A 149 6.04 -13.98 -12.21
C ALA A 149 6.03 -15.23 -13.12
N LEU A 150 5.35 -15.17 -14.27
CA LEU A 150 5.17 -16.31 -15.15
C LEU A 150 6.48 -16.97 -15.62
N PRO A 151 7.52 -16.23 -16.05
CA PRO A 151 8.79 -16.83 -16.44
C PRO A 151 9.48 -17.60 -15.31
N SER A 152 9.29 -17.20 -14.06
CA SER A 152 9.87 -17.89 -12.88
C SER A 152 9.40 -19.36 -12.80
N HIS A 153 8.16 -19.64 -13.21
CA HIS A 153 7.65 -21.01 -13.29
C HIS A 153 8.44 -21.91 -14.25
N PHE A 154 9.04 -21.32 -15.27
CA PHE A 154 9.88 -22.01 -16.25
C PHE A 154 11.39 -21.95 -15.90
N GLY A 155 11.72 -21.60 -14.67
CA GLY A 155 13.11 -21.49 -14.18
C GLY A 155 13.86 -20.25 -14.69
N LYS A 156 13.14 -19.23 -15.18
CA LYS A 156 13.68 -17.96 -15.67
C LYS A 156 13.08 -16.81 -14.88
N ASP A 157 13.76 -16.36 -13.83
CA ASP A 157 13.25 -15.32 -12.96
C ASP A 157 13.76 -13.93 -13.38
N PRO A 158 12.87 -13.01 -13.79
CA PRO A 158 13.24 -11.63 -14.12
C PRO A 158 13.83 -10.88 -12.91
N THR A 159 13.47 -11.27 -11.69
CA THR A 159 14.02 -10.70 -10.46
C THR A 159 15.51 -11.01 -10.34
N CYS A 160 15.93 -12.25 -10.63
CA CYS A 160 17.33 -12.62 -10.65
C CYS A 160 18.14 -11.90 -11.73
N LEU A 161 17.51 -11.62 -12.88
CA LEU A 161 18.13 -10.82 -13.93
C LEU A 161 18.49 -9.40 -13.43
N ILE A 162 17.60 -8.77 -12.66
CA ILE A 162 17.84 -7.43 -12.12
C ILE A 162 18.93 -7.45 -11.03
N PHE A 163 18.93 -8.45 -10.15
CA PHE A 163 19.86 -8.48 -9.00
C PHE A 163 21.22 -9.08 -9.29
N ARG A 164 21.31 -10.05 -10.18
CA ARG A 164 22.55 -10.79 -10.47
C ARG A 164 22.96 -10.77 -11.95
N GLY A 165 22.12 -10.22 -12.82
CA GLY A 165 22.36 -10.24 -14.26
C GLY A 165 22.17 -11.61 -14.92
N ALA A 166 21.69 -12.62 -14.16
CA ALA A 166 21.44 -13.98 -14.66
C ALA A 166 19.94 -14.23 -14.75
N PHE A 167 19.46 -14.66 -15.92
CA PHE A 167 18.03 -14.94 -16.14
C PHE A 167 17.73 -16.41 -15.80
N ASP A 168 17.90 -16.73 -14.52
CA ASP A 168 17.67 -18.05 -13.93
C ASP A 168 17.05 -17.88 -12.53
N VAL A 169 16.99 -18.95 -11.74
CA VAL A 169 16.50 -18.94 -10.35
C VAL A 169 17.62 -18.96 -9.31
N SER A 170 18.87 -18.72 -9.71
CA SER A 170 20.07 -18.86 -8.86
C SER A 170 20.19 -17.79 -7.78
N CYS A 171 19.41 -16.70 -7.88
CA CYS A 171 19.37 -15.68 -6.84
C CYS A 171 18.61 -16.12 -5.58
N TRP A 172 17.83 -17.18 -5.68
CA TRP A 172 17.08 -17.75 -4.57
C TRP A 172 17.85 -18.93 -3.97
N THR A 173 17.93 -18.99 -2.64
CA THR A 173 18.54 -20.15 -1.96
C THR A 173 17.63 -21.37 -2.07
N ALA A 174 18.19 -22.57 -1.90
CA ALA A 174 17.44 -23.81 -1.95
C ALA A 174 16.28 -23.88 -0.95
N ASP A 175 16.41 -23.19 0.18
CA ASP A 175 15.40 -23.11 1.24
C ASP A 175 14.11 -22.44 0.76
N PHE A 176 14.18 -21.54 -0.22
CA PHE A 176 13.00 -20.90 -0.82
C PHE A 176 12.28 -21.77 -1.84
N GLN A 177 12.81 -22.94 -2.20
CA GLN A 177 12.23 -23.88 -3.16
C GLN A 177 11.80 -23.20 -4.49
N PRO A 178 12.70 -22.52 -5.21
CA PRO A 178 12.36 -21.68 -6.37
C PRO A 178 11.75 -22.43 -7.55
N LYS A 179 11.82 -23.77 -7.56
CA LYS A 179 11.16 -24.61 -8.57
C LYS A 179 9.67 -24.84 -8.28
N VAL A 180 9.24 -24.63 -7.04
CA VAL A 180 7.87 -24.90 -6.59
C VAL A 180 7.14 -23.59 -6.31
N ARG A 181 7.82 -22.61 -5.73
CA ARG A 181 7.28 -21.29 -5.40
C ARG A 181 7.62 -20.29 -6.50
N ILE A 182 6.64 -19.52 -6.91
CA ILE A 182 6.80 -18.41 -7.85
C ILE A 182 6.97 -17.15 -7.01
N PHE A 183 8.16 -16.55 -7.09
CA PHE A 183 8.44 -15.26 -6.48
C PHE A 183 8.20 -14.18 -7.54
N GLY A 184 7.10 -13.49 -7.48
CA GLY A 184 6.88 -12.34 -8.34
C GLY A 184 7.44 -11.07 -7.71
N THR A 185 6.77 -9.96 -7.93
CA THR A 185 7.03 -8.70 -7.21
C THR A 185 6.39 -8.67 -5.82
N LEU A 186 5.67 -9.72 -5.44
CA LEU A 186 4.93 -9.80 -4.17
C LEU A 186 5.71 -10.54 -3.07
N GLY A 187 6.68 -11.39 -3.42
CA GLY A 187 7.48 -12.18 -2.50
C GLY A 187 6.92 -13.56 -2.20
#